data_7a645a356a084c6497dafdbe4a1ae9f6
#
_entry.id   7a645a356a084c6497dafdbe4a1ae9f6
#
_cell.length_a   1.000
_cell.length_b   1.000
_cell.length_c   1.000
_cell.angle_alpha   90.00
_cell.angle_beta   90.00
_cell.angle_gamma   90.00
#
_symmetry.space_group_name_H-M   'P 1'
#
loop_
_entity.id
_entity.type
_entity.pdbx_description
1 polymer ?
#
loop_
_entity_poly.entity_id
_entity_poly.type
_entity_poly.pdbx_seq_one_letter_code
_entity_poly.pdbx_strand_id
1 'polypeptide(L)'
;DWIEIYNKADTSINVENYYLSDDVNELDKWKFPSGVIKPDSHIVVFASDKDRTLWPGGEWVPKVNFGTSWYYTQGSEYIPDNWKGPEFDASAWSTGHTPIGFGDDDDMTIIDPVFSIFMRINFEIEDIENIIYGLLHMDYDDGFVVYINGDEVLRENLGEPNTHVPYDQFAETNVEANIYRGLKPRKFFIDSIKDHLIVGENVLALQVHNASENLNDLTALPILSFYVETPPISSEISEVNIKINTDSYPEETSW
;
A
#
# COMPACT_ATOMS: atom_id res chain seq x y z
N ASP A 1 -0.41 -24.94 -6.23
CA ASP A 1 -1.59 -25.33 -7.03
C ASP A 1 -2.47 -24.11 -7.29
N TRP A 2 -3.36 -24.20 -8.26
CA TRP A 2 -4.28 -23.13 -8.63
C TRP A 2 -5.56 -23.68 -9.23
N ILE A 3 -6.66 -22.91 -9.09
CA ILE A 3 -7.96 -23.17 -9.72
C ILE A 3 -8.25 -22.05 -10.69
N GLU A 4 -8.66 -22.39 -11.90
CA GLU A 4 -9.22 -21.45 -12.87
C GLU A 4 -10.75 -21.58 -12.89
N ILE A 5 -11.44 -20.47 -12.69
CA ILE A 5 -12.89 -20.39 -12.74
C ILE A 5 -13.28 -19.51 -13.92
N TYR A 6 -14.00 -20.09 -14.87
CA TYR A 6 -14.39 -19.44 -16.11
C TYR A 6 -15.88 -19.14 -16.14
N ASN A 7 -16.25 -17.90 -16.40
CA ASN A 7 -17.63 -17.50 -16.62
C ASN A 7 -18.00 -17.73 -18.09
N LYS A 8 -18.73 -18.82 -18.35
CA LYS A 8 -19.23 -19.19 -19.68
C LYS A 8 -20.51 -18.45 -20.07
N ALA A 9 -21.19 -17.80 -19.10
CA ALA A 9 -22.44 -17.09 -19.34
C ALA A 9 -22.19 -15.79 -20.15
N ASP A 10 -23.24 -15.28 -20.77
CA ASP A 10 -23.25 -13.99 -21.46
C ASP A 10 -23.48 -12.80 -20.49
N THR A 11 -23.65 -13.09 -19.22
CA THR A 11 -23.84 -12.12 -18.13
C THR A 11 -22.75 -12.21 -17.09
N SER A 12 -22.53 -11.13 -16.35
CA SER A 12 -21.59 -11.11 -15.21
C SER A 12 -22.13 -11.93 -14.04
N ILE A 13 -21.26 -12.68 -13.37
CA ILE A 13 -21.58 -13.51 -12.22
C ILE A 13 -21.02 -12.86 -10.96
N ASN A 14 -21.89 -12.51 -10.00
CA ASN A 14 -21.46 -12.11 -8.67
C ASN A 14 -21.13 -13.37 -7.86
N VAL A 15 -19.90 -13.46 -7.33
CA VAL A 15 -19.47 -14.60 -6.52
C VAL A 15 -19.51 -14.33 -5.02
N GLU A 16 -20.07 -13.22 -4.60
CA GLU A 16 -20.34 -12.94 -3.20
C GLU A 16 -21.16 -14.10 -2.58
N ASN A 17 -20.70 -14.61 -1.44
CA ASN A 17 -21.27 -15.77 -0.74
C ASN A 17 -21.09 -17.14 -1.45
N TYR A 18 -20.25 -17.22 -2.47
CA TYR A 18 -19.76 -18.51 -2.96
C TYR A 18 -18.54 -18.94 -2.13
N TYR A 19 -18.30 -20.24 -2.11
CA TYR A 19 -17.20 -20.84 -1.35
C TYR A 19 -16.45 -21.85 -2.20
N LEU A 20 -15.19 -22.06 -1.89
CA LEU A 20 -14.40 -23.19 -2.37
C LEU A 20 -14.10 -24.12 -1.19
N SER A 21 -14.18 -25.42 -1.44
CA SER A 21 -13.79 -26.44 -0.50
C SER A 21 -13.33 -27.70 -1.23
N ASP A 22 -12.34 -28.35 -0.67
CA ASP A 22 -11.85 -29.68 -1.01
C ASP A 22 -12.40 -30.75 -0.05
N ASP A 23 -13.19 -30.34 0.97
CA ASP A 23 -13.84 -31.25 1.92
C ASP A 23 -15.36 -31.17 1.78
N VAL A 24 -15.96 -32.31 1.38
CA VAL A 24 -17.42 -32.42 1.23
C VAL A 24 -18.19 -32.22 2.54
N ASN A 25 -17.54 -32.31 3.69
CA ASN A 25 -18.13 -32.12 5.01
C ASN A 25 -17.97 -30.67 5.52
N GLU A 26 -17.16 -29.85 4.85
CA GLU A 26 -16.88 -28.45 5.21
C GLU A 26 -16.98 -27.59 3.94
N LEU A 27 -18.20 -27.33 3.45
CA LEU A 27 -18.41 -26.68 2.15
C LEU A 27 -18.12 -25.17 2.15
N ASP A 28 -17.96 -24.55 3.30
CA ASP A 28 -17.70 -23.14 3.51
C ASP A 28 -16.23 -22.84 3.92
N LYS A 29 -15.30 -23.72 3.56
CA LYS A 29 -13.89 -23.67 3.98
C LYS A 29 -13.17 -22.38 3.56
N TRP A 30 -13.38 -21.91 2.35
CA TRP A 30 -12.83 -20.64 1.88
C TRP A 30 -13.90 -19.84 1.14
N LYS A 31 -14.19 -18.63 1.64
CA LYS A 31 -15.19 -17.75 1.06
C LYS A 31 -14.56 -16.87 -0.02
N PHE A 32 -15.24 -16.77 -1.19
CA PHE A 32 -14.85 -15.74 -2.15
C PHE A 32 -15.03 -14.35 -1.56
N PRO A 33 -14.09 -13.43 -1.81
CA PRO A 33 -14.34 -12.00 -1.59
C PRO A 33 -15.50 -11.55 -2.47
N SER A 34 -16.18 -10.46 -2.11
CA SER A 34 -17.18 -9.85 -2.98
C SER A 34 -16.55 -9.45 -4.31
N GLY A 35 -17.24 -9.74 -5.40
CA GLY A 35 -16.74 -9.41 -6.74
C GLY A 35 -17.49 -10.09 -7.87
N VAL A 36 -17.09 -9.78 -9.11
CA VAL A 36 -17.81 -10.16 -10.32
C VAL A 36 -16.88 -10.77 -11.36
N ILE A 37 -17.25 -11.93 -11.89
CA ILE A 37 -16.60 -12.52 -13.07
C ILE A 37 -17.39 -12.06 -14.30
N LYS A 38 -16.76 -11.26 -15.16
CA LYS A 38 -17.40 -10.76 -16.40
C LYS A 38 -17.68 -11.89 -17.38
N PRO A 39 -18.60 -11.70 -18.35
CA PRO A 39 -18.80 -12.67 -19.43
C PRO A 39 -17.49 -13.00 -20.11
N ASP A 40 -17.34 -14.27 -20.50
CA ASP A 40 -16.20 -14.79 -21.24
C ASP A 40 -14.83 -14.51 -20.58
N SER A 41 -14.82 -14.35 -19.24
CA SER A 41 -13.62 -14.13 -18.45
C SER A 41 -13.41 -15.23 -17.42
N HIS A 42 -12.19 -15.29 -16.91
CA HIS A 42 -11.81 -16.23 -15.85
C HIS A 42 -11.08 -15.53 -14.73
N ILE A 43 -11.06 -16.17 -13.58
CA ILE A 43 -10.23 -15.83 -12.43
C ILE A 43 -9.37 -17.03 -12.06
N VAL A 44 -8.23 -16.75 -11.46
CA VAL A 44 -7.33 -17.80 -10.93
C VAL A 44 -7.23 -17.63 -9.43
N VAL A 45 -7.52 -18.71 -8.70
CA VAL A 45 -7.35 -18.80 -7.25
C VAL A 45 -6.11 -19.65 -6.97
N PHE A 46 -5.15 -19.12 -6.23
CA PHE A 46 -3.97 -19.87 -5.83
C PHE A 46 -4.22 -20.57 -4.49
N ALA A 47 -4.12 -21.89 -4.46
CA ALA A 47 -4.10 -22.69 -3.24
C ALA A 47 -2.72 -22.53 -2.57
N SER A 48 -2.53 -21.46 -1.82
CA SER A 48 -1.23 -21.04 -1.30
C SER A 48 -1.16 -20.99 0.23
N ASP A 49 -2.21 -21.47 0.90
CA ASP A 49 -2.36 -21.41 2.36
C ASP A 49 -2.20 -19.97 2.93
N LYS A 50 -2.58 -18.99 2.10
CA LYS A 50 -2.56 -17.56 2.45
C LYS A 50 -3.92 -16.98 2.13
N ASP A 51 -4.67 -16.63 3.13
CA ASP A 51 -5.97 -15.96 2.97
C ASP A 51 -5.77 -14.53 2.43
N ARG A 52 -5.32 -14.45 1.16
CA ARG A 52 -5.06 -13.19 0.45
C ARG A 52 -5.88 -13.15 -0.82
N THR A 53 -6.79 -12.21 -0.88
CA THR A 53 -7.67 -12.01 -2.02
C THR A 53 -7.51 -10.60 -2.57
N LEU A 54 -6.92 -10.49 -3.78
CA LEU A 54 -7.07 -9.31 -4.63
C LEU A 54 -8.10 -9.67 -5.69
N TRP A 55 -9.26 -9.05 -5.62
CA TRP A 55 -10.32 -9.35 -6.56
C TRP A 55 -10.05 -8.77 -7.96
N PRO A 56 -10.31 -9.52 -9.06
CA PRO A 56 -10.10 -9.00 -10.41
C PRO A 56 -11.07 -7.89 -10.84
N GLY A 57 -12.10 -7.61 -10.04
CA GLY A 57 -13.07 -6.55 -10.30
C GLY A 57 -12.65 -5.16 -9.84
N GLY A 58 -11.53 -5.04 -9.12
CA GLY A 58 -11.00 -3.75 -8.66
C GLY A 58 -9.76 -3.30 -9.44
N GLU A 59 -9.34 -2.09 -9.17
CA GLU A 59 -8.14 -1.50 -9.75
C GLU A 59 -7.29 -0.78 -8.72
N TRP A 60 -5.98 -0.69 -8.98
CA TRP A 60 -5.10 0.14 -8.20
C TRP A 60 -5.19 1.60 -8.68
N VAL A 61 -5.69 2.47 -7.81
CA VAL A 61 -5.83 3.90 -8.07
C VAL A 61 -4.69 4.64 -7.36
N PRO A 62 -3.73 5.22 -8.08
CA PRO A 62 -2.66 5.99 -7.45
C PRO A 62 -3.22 7.32 -6.94
N LYS A 63 -2.83 7.69 -5.71
CA LYS A 63 -3.17 8.96 -5.08
C LYS A 63 -1.95 9.87 -4.94
N VAL A 64 -0.80 9.28 -4.64
CA VAL A 64 0.48 9.99 -4.63
C VAL A 64 1.45 9.25 -5.53
N ASN A 65 2.02 9.97 -6.51
CA ASN A 65 2.85 9.40 -7.56
C ASN A 65 4.32 9.80 -7.42
N PHE A 66 5.17 9.11 -8.16
CA PHE A 66 6.55 9.52 -8.41
C PHE A 66 6.60 10.96 -8.95
N GLY A 67 7.51 11.78 -8.45
CA GLY A 67 7.69 13.15 -8.92
C GLY A 67 6.61 14.13 -8.45
N THR A 68 5.72 13.73 -7.55
CA THR A 68 4.74 14.66 -6.95
C THR A 68 5.47 15.67 -6.06
N SER A 69 4.94 16.91 -6.01
CA SER A 69 5.48 17.98 -5.16
C SER A 69 4.99 17.82 -3.71
N TRP A 70 5.90 17.87 -2.78
CA TRP A 70 5.65 17.74 -1.34
C TRP A 70 6.07 19.00 -0.60
N TYR A 71 5.40 19.28 0.52
CA TYR A 71 5.99 20.12 1.56
C TYR A 71 6.98 19.28 2.35
N TYR A 72 8.18 19.83 2.59
CA TYR A 72 9.19 19.17 3.40
C TYR A 72 9.98 20.15 4.27
N THR A 73 10.55 19.64 5.35
CA THR A 73 11.49 20.37 6.21
C THR A 73 12.52 19.42 6.79
N GLN A 74 13.67 19.95 7.14
CA GLN A 74 14.69 19.21 7.89
C GLN A 74 14.24 18.99 9.33
N GLY A 75 14.62 17.85 9.93
CA GLY A 75 14.35 17.55 11.32
C GLY A 75 14.96 18.59 12.27
N SER A 76 14.15 19.08 13.19
CA SER A 76 14.57 20.04 14.22
C SER A 76 13.67 19.98 15.45
N GLU A 77 14.14 20.50 16.58
CA GLU A 77 13.38 20.61 17.83
C GLU A 77 12.12 21.51 17.75
N TYR A 78 11.97 22.28 16.64
CA TYR A 78 10.87 23.21 16.43
C TYR A 78 9.71 22.63 15.65
N ILE A 79 9.76 21.35 15.25
CA ILE A 79 8.65 20.69 14.55
C ILE A 79 7.57 20.35 15.58
N PRO A 80 6.37 20.92 15.49
CA PRO A 80 5.31 20.70 16.47
C PRO A 80 4.69 19.29 16.27
N ASP A 81 4.20 18.66 17.32
CA ASP A 81 3.64 17.30 17.29
C ASP A 81 2.47 17.10 16.31
N ASN A 82 1.72 18.18 16.02
CA ASN A 82 0.59 18.14 15.10
C ASN A 82 0.97 18.26 13.61
N TRP A 83 2.27 18.30 13.27
CA TRP A 83 2.75 18.45 11.88
C TRP A 83 2.19 17.41 10.91
N LYS A 84 1.84 16.23 11.40
CA LYS A 84 1.32 15.08 10.66
C LYS A 84 -0.21 15.09 10.47
N GLY A 85 -0.90 16.00 11.15
CA GLY A 85 -2.37 16.10 11.12
C GLY A 85 -2.90 17.08 10.07
N PRO A 86 -4.20 16.99 9.72
CA PRO A 86 -4.81 17.82 8.68
C PRO A 86 -4.84 19.31 9.02
N GLU A 87 -4.90 19.68 10.31
CA GLU A 87 -5.00 21.09 10.75
C GLU A 87 -3.66 21.84 10.72
N PHE A 88 -2.56 21.18 10.38
CA PHE A 88 -1.25 21.84 10.35
C PHE A 88 -1.01 22.58 9.05
N ASP A 89 -0.67 23.87 9.16
CA ASP A 89 -0.26 24.70 8.02
C ASP A 89 1.24 24.52 7.72
N ALA A 90 1.54 23.84 6.62
CA ALA A 90 2.89 23.63 6.13
C ALA A 90 3.37 24.69 5.14
N SER A 91 2.67 25.80 4.97
CA SER A 91 3.02 26.85 3.98
C SER A 91 4.40 27.48 4.20
N ALA A 92 4.94 27.39 5.43
CA ALA A 92 6.29 27.84 5.77
C ALA A 92 7.39 26.80 5.44
N TRP A 93 7.02 25.57 5.08
CA TRP A 93 7.98 24.53 4.70
C TRP A 93 8.45 24.73 3.26
N SER A 94 9.57 24.14 2.92
CA SER A 94 10.06 24.07 1.54
C SER A 94 9.15 23.16 0.70
N THR A 95 9.17 23.34 -0.62
CA THR A 95 8.50 22.43 -1.56
C THR A 95 9.50 21.76 -2.47
N GLY A 96 9.30 20.47 -2.77
CA GLY A 96 10.18 19.70 -3.64
C GLY A 96 9.47 18.51 -4.26
N HIS A 97 10.02 18.00 -5.35
CA HIS A 97 9.53 16.81 -6.04
C HIS A 97 10.28 15.56 -5.54
N THR A 98 9.54 14.46 -5.31
CA THR A 98 10.15 13.18 -4.92
C THR A 98 10.83 12.47 -6.09
N PRO A 99 11.98 11.75 -5.86
CA PRO A 99 12.68 11.55 -4.59
C PRO A 99 13.23 12.84 -4.00
N ILE A 100 13.20 12.95 -2.66
CA ILE A 100 13.83 14.05 -1.92
C ILE A 100 14.91 13.46 -1.05
N GLY A 101 16.15 13.94 -1.19
CA GLY A 101 17.26 13.40 -0.45
C GLY A 101 18.60 13.99 -0.83
N PHE A 102 19.66 13.25 -0.57
CA PHE A 102 21.05 13.58 -0.92
C PHE A 102 21.91 12.30 -0.95
N GLY A 103 23.01 12.32 -1.73
CA GLY A 103 24.08 11.33 -1.71
C GLY A 103 24.15 10.42 -2.93
N ASP A 104 23.01 9.96 -3.48
CA ASP A 104 22.93 8.87 -4.47
C ASP A 104 22.80 9.32 -5.93
N ASP A 105 22.72 10.62 -6.19
CA ASP A 105 22.55 11.24 -7.51
C ASP A 105 21.21 10.86 -8.23
N ASP A 106 20.22 10.30 -7.53
CA ASP A 106 18.91 9.92 -8.07
C ASP A 106 17.75 10.81 -7.58
N ASP A 107 18.02 11.74 -6.67
CA ASP A 107 17.03 12.66 -6.11
C ASP A 107 16.64 13.76 -7.09
N MET A 108 15.32 14.02 -7.21
CA MET A 108 14.80 15.16 -7.95
C MET A 108 14.93 16.46 -7.15
N THR A 109 14.87 16.36 -5.82
CA THR A 109 15.11 17.48 -4.90
C THR A 109 16.28 17.14 -4.00
N ILE A 110 17.41 17.77 -4.27
CA ILE A 110 18.63 17.59 -3.49
C ILE A 110 18.59 18.54 -2.29
N ILE A 111 18.82 18.00 -1.10
CA ILE A 111 18.89 18.75 0.17
C ILE A 111 20.29 18.66 0.79
N ASP A 112 20.57 19.55 1.74
CA ASP A 112 21.79 19.44 2.54
C ASP A 112 21.74 18.19 3.44
N PRO A 113 22.89 17.56 3.78
CA PRO A 113 22.93 16.42 4.68
C PRO A 113 22.29 16.69 6.04
N VAL A 114 21.34 15.81 6.43
CA VAL A 114 20.52 15.95 7.65
C VAL A 114 20.30 14.61 8.32
N PHE A 115 19.97 14.61 9.62
CA PHE A 115 19.59 13.39 10.36
C PHE A 115 18.25 12.84 9.91
N SER A 116 17.30 13.75 9.62
CA SER A 116 15.95 13.36 9.22
C SER A 116 15.29 14.45 8.38
N ILE A 117 14.30 14.02 7.60
CA ILE A 117 13.38 14.92 6.91
C ILE A 117 11.94 14.60 7.28
N PHE A 118 11.12 15.63 7.28
CA PHE A 118 9.68 15.56 7.52
C PHE A 118 8.97 16.04 6.27
N MET A 119 8.04 15.25 5.78
CA MET A 119 7.36 15.50 4.52
C MET A 119 5.86 15.34 4.67
N ARG A 120 5.09 16.12 3.91
CA ARG A 120 3.63 15.97 3.86
C ARG A 120 3.04 16.42 2.54
N ILE A 121 1.92 15.81 2.19
CA ILE A 121 1.12 16.13 1.00
C ILE A 121 -0.35 15.90 1.29
N ASN A 122 -1.21 16.71 0.71
CA ASN A 122 -2.65 16.50 0.72
C ASN A 122 -3.07 15.67 -0.50
N PHE A 123 -4.08 14.82 -0.32
CA PHE A 123 -4.70 14.04 -1.39
C PHE A 123 -6.20 13.89 -1.15
N GLU A 124 -6.97 13.75 -2.23
CA GLU A 124 -8.42 13.69 -2.19
C GLU A 124 -8.96 12.26 -2.27
N ILE A 125 -9.96 11.97 -1.45
CA ILE A 125 -10.76 10.74 -1.48
C ILE A 125 -12.23 11.10 -1.72
N GLU A 126 -12.78 10.63 -2.83
CA GLU A 126 -14.19 10.86 -3.18
C GLU A 126 -15.13 9.86 -2.51
N ASP A 127 -14.69 8.61 -2.40
CA ASP A 127 -15.45 7.49 -1.83
C ASP A 127 -14.51 6.54 -1.07
N ILE A 128 -14.86 6.23 0.18
CA ILE A 128 -14.11 5.32 1.05
C ILE A 128 -14.66 3.88 0.94
N GLU A 129 -15.95 3.73 0.64
CA GLU A 129 -16.66 2.45 0.77
C GLU A 129 -16.02 1.33 -0.04
N ASN A 130 -15.53 1.66 -1.23
CA ASN A 130 -14.95 0.69 -2.16
C ASN A 130 -13.43 0.54 -2.05
N ILE A 131 -12.76 1.26 -1.14
CA ILE A 131 -11.33 1.08 -0.87
C ILE A 131 -11.13 -0.17 -0.01
N ILE A 132 -10.32 -1.11 -0.44
CA ILE A 132 -10.06 -2.37 0.27
C ILE A 132 -8.69 -2.37 0.92
N TYR A 133 -7.64 -2.00 0.17
CA TYR A 133 -6.26 -2.00 0.63
C TYR A 133 -5.55 -0.71 0.27
N GLY A 134 -4.61 -0.32 1.12
CA GLY A 134 -3.56 0.63 0.79
C GLY A 134 -2.28 -0.09 0.38
N LEU A 135 -1.56 0.44 -0.59
CA LEU A 135 -0.23 0.00 -0.98
C LEU A 135 0.70 1.21 -1.02
N LEU A 136 1.68 1.20 -0.14
CA LEU A 136 2.80 2.13 -0.20
C LEU A 136 3.96 1.44 -0.91
N HIS A 137 4.42 2.01 -2.03
CA HIS A 137 5.75 1.75 -2.52
C HIS A 137 6.66 2.81 -1.90
N MET A 138 7.67 2.37 -1.19
CA MET A 138 8.61 3.28 -0.52
C MET A 138 10.03 2.92 -0.91
N ASP A 139 10.74 3.90 -1.47
CA ASP A 139 12.18 3.88 -1.55
C ASP A 139 12.74 4.80 -0.49
N TYR A 140 13.63 4.30 0.34
CA TYR A 140 14.06 5.00 1.54
C TYR A 140 15.44 4.55 2.00
N ASP A 141 16.07 5.45 2.71
CA ASP A 141 17.35 5.33 3.37
C ASP A 141 17.33 6.17 4.66
N ASP A 142 17.39 5.64 5.90
CA ASP A 142 17.51 4.24 6.35
C ASP A 142 16.23 3.71 6.98
N GLY A 143 15.45 4.54 7.69
CA GLY A 143 14.23 4.20 8.40
C GLY A 143 13.14 5.26 8.23
N PHE A 144 11.88 4.87 8.41
CA PHE A 144 10.78 5.82 8.24
C PHE A 144 9.55 5.49 9.09
N VAL A 145 8.69 6.49 9.28
CA VAL A 145 7.33 6.35 9.78
C VAL A 145 6.37 7.10 8.85
N VAL A 146 5.23 6.50 8.56
CA VAL A 146 4.16 7.06 7.73
C VAL A 146 2.89 7.28 8.55
N TYR A 147 2.26 8.41 8.33
CA TYR A 147 1.01 8.81 8.96
C TYR A 147 -0.04 9.16 7.91
N ILE A 148 -1.28 8.81 8.18
CA ILE A 148 -2.45 9.31 7.45
C ILE A 148 -3.34 10.05 8.43
N ASN A 149 -3.63 11.32 8.16
CA ASN A 149 -4.45 12.20 9.01
C ASN A 149 -3.98 12.30 10.48
N GLY A 150 -2.69 12.05 10.71
CA GLY A 150 -2.06 12.08 12.03
C GLY A 150 -1.88 10.71 12.69
N ASP A 151 -2.57 9.68 12.22
CA ASP A 151 -2.45 8.31 12.71
C ASP A 151 -1.28 7.59 12.04
N GLU A 152 -0.47 6.89 12.81
CA GLU A 152 0.60 6.05 12.29
C GLU A 152 0.00 4.83 11.59
N VAL A 153 0.36 4.63 10.31
CA VAL A 153 -0.12 3.51 9.50
C VAL A 153 0.97 2.53 9.11
N LEU A 154 2.23 2.96 9.18
CA LEU A 154 3.37 2.13 8.81
C LEU A 154 4.66 2.68 9.43
N ARG A 155 5.52 1.78 9.84
CA ARG A 155 6.88 2.10 10.33
C ARG A 155 7.82 0.99 9.90
N GLU A 156 9.05 1.38 9.55
CA GLU A 156 10.11 0.44 9.20
C GLU A 156 11.46 0.95 9.71
N ASN A 157 12.19 0.07 10.38
CA ASN A 157 13.56 0.30 10.85
C ASN A 157 13.74 1.55 11.74
N LEU A 158 12.72 1.96 12.50
CA LEU A 158 12.75 3.21 13.27
C LEU A 158 11.93 3.12 14.58
N GLY A 159 12.46 2.43 15.58
CA GLY A 159 11.88 2.32 16.92
C GLY A 159 10.54 1.56 16.98
N GLU A 160 9.90 1.60 18.14
CA GLU A 160 8.69 0.84 18.40
C GLU A 160 7.43 1.50 17.80
N PRO A 161 6.47 0.73 17.25
CA PRO A 161 5.23 1.26 16.70
C PRO A 161 4.45 2.14 17.69
N ASN A 162 3.79 3.18 17.17
CA ASN A 162 2.97 4.13 17.92
C ASN A 162 3.72 4.88 19.04
N THR A 163 5.04 4.99 18.94
CA THR A 163 5.84 5.83 19.83
C THR A 163 6.27 7.11 19.13
N HIS A 164 6.45 8.19 19.90
CA HIS A 164 7.03 9.43 19.35
C HIS A 164 8.46 9.17 18.89
N VAL A 165 8.81 9.65 17.69
CA VAL A 165 10.16 9.59 17.12
C VAL A 165 10.73 11.02 17.11
N PRO A 166 11.71 11.31 17.97
CA PRO A 166 12.43 12.59 17.93
C PRO A 166 13.16 12.78 16.59
N TYR A 167 13.30 14.02 16.16
CA TYR A 167 13.96 14.37 14.90
C TYR A 167 15.42 13.88 14.78
N ASP A 168 16.09 13.66 15.91
CA ASP A 168 17.47 13.23 16.04
C ASP A 168 17.63 11.74 16.42
N GLN A 169 16.54 10.97 16.39
CA GLN A 169 16.60 9.53 16.56
C GLN A 169 17.14 8.88 15.29
N PHE A 170 18.14 8.01 15.42
CA PHE A 170 18.66 7.21 14.32
C PHE A 170 17.75 6.02 14.00
N ALA A 171 17.77 5.61 12.74
CA ALA A 171 17.25 4.32 12.33
C ALA A 171 18.07 3.19 12.99
N GLU A 172 17.47 1.99 13.12
CA GLU A 172 18.09 0.88 13.86
C GLU A 172 19.28 0.26 13.13
N THR A 173 19.23 0.24 11.80
CA THR A 173 20.26 -0.35 10.94
C THR A 173 20.34 0.42 9.63
N ASN A 174 21.49 0.32 8.94
CA ASN A 174 21.61 0.85 7.58
C ASN A 174 20.73 0.07 6.62
N VAL A 175 19.93 0.79 5.83
CA VAL A 175 19.05 0.27 4.80
C VAL A 175 19.16 1.15 3.56
N GLU A 176 19.78 0.65 2.55
CA GLU A 176 20.00 1.33 1.27
C GLU A 176 18.72 1.46 0.45
N ALA A 177 18.52 2.60 -0.19
CA ALA A 177 17.52 2.79 -1.23
C ALA A 177 17.73 1.84 -2.42
N ASN A 178 16.72 1.61 -3.19
CA ASN A 178 16.71 0.60 -4.25
C ASN A 178 16.83 1.17 -5.67
N ILE A 179 16.19 2.32 -5.93
CA ILE A 179 16.03 2.84 -7.30
C ILE A 179 17.38 3.21 -7.91
N TYR A 180 18.27 3.86 -7.17
CA TYR A 180 19.60 4.21 -7.69
C TYR A 180 20.41 2.98 -8.12
N ARG A 181 20.10 1.80 -7.55
CA ARG A 181 20.70 0.51 -7.94
C ARG A 181 19.97 -0.19 -9.07
N GLY A 182 18.96 0.45 -9.67
CA GLY A 182 18.11 -0.14 -10.71
C GLY A 182 17.11 -1.18 -10.21
N LEU A 183 16.85 -1.21 -8.92
CA LEU A 183 15.86 -2.10 -8.28
C LEU A 183 14.52 -1.36 -8.11
N LYS A 184 13.49 -2.10 -7.70
CA LYS A 184 12.15 -1.53 -7.45
C LYS A 184 12.04 -1.06 -6.00
N PRO A 185 11.24 0.00 -5.72
CA PRO A 185 10.87 0.37 -4.36
C PRO A 185 10.29 -0.82 -3.59
N ARG A 186 10.45 -0.81 -2.27
CA ARG A 186 9.82 -1.81 -1.41
C ARG A 186 8.31 -1.61 -1.35
N LYS A 187 7.57 -2.69 -1.09
CA LYS A 187 6.11 -2.70 -1.06
C LYS A 187 5.61 -2.98 0.34
N PHE A 188 4.73 -2.11 0.82
CA PHE A 188 4.10 -2.24 2.12
C PHE A 188 2.58 -2.17 1.94
N PHE A 189 1.90 -3.23 2.31
CA PHE A 189 0.43 -3.22 2.36
C PHE A 189 -0.01 -2.57 3.67
N ILE A 190 -1.01 -1.70 3.58
CA ILE A 190 -1.64 -1.05 4.72
C ILE A 190 -3.02 -1.66 4.85
N ASP A 191 -3.12 -2.61 5.78
CA ASP A 191 -4.39 -3.21 6.15
C ASP A 191 -5.24 -2.17 6.90
N SER A 192 -6.57 -2.32 6.89
CA SER A 192 -7.49 -1.40 7.57
C SER A 192 -7.32 0.09 7.18
N ILE A 193 -6.83 0.36 5.97
CA ILE A 193 -6.57 1.74 5.49
C ILE A 193 -7.79 2.65 5.61
N LYS A 194 -9.02 2.09 5.46
CA LYS A 194 -10.28 2.83 5.59
C LYS A 194 -10.44 3.54 6.93
N ASP A 195 -9.92 2.95 8.01
CA ASP A 195 -10.07 3.48 9.36
C ASP A 195 -9.33 4.81 9.55
N HIS A 196 -8.39 5.12 8.64
CA HIS A 196 -7.55 6.31 8.66
C HIS A 196 -7.95 7.36 7.61
N LEU A 197 -8.91 7.03 6.73
CA LEU A 197 -9.34 7.92 5.64
C LEU A 197 -10.63 8.65 5.96
N ILE A 198 -10.75 9.86 5.41
CA ILE A 198 -12.00 10.62 5.39
C ILE A 198 -12.38 10.94 3.93
N VAL A 199 -13.66 11.13 3.67
CA VAL A 199 -14.11 11.69 2.37
C VAL A 199 -13.70 13.14 2.31
N GLY A 200 -13.10 13.55 1.20
CA GLY A 200 -12.50 14.87 1.01
C GLY A 200 -10.98 14.84 1.15
N GLU A 201 -10.42 15.93 1.63
CA GLU A 201 -8.98 16.11 1.75
C GLU A 201 -8.40 15.30 2.91
N ASN A 202 -7.37 14.53 2.61
CA ASN A 202 -6.57 13.73 3.54
C ASN A 202 -5.10 14.18 3.48
N VAL A 203 -4.35 13.88 4.53
CA VAL A 203 -2.93 14.16 4.62
C VAL A 203 -2.14 12.85 4.70
N LEU A 204 -1.17 12.70 3.78
CA LEU A 204 -0.09 11.74 3.92
C LEU A 204 1.13 12.48 4.45
N ALA A 205 1.64 12.04 5.58
CA ALA A 205 2.83 12.61 6.20
C ALA A 205 3.83 11.51 6.52
N LEU A 206 5.11 11.80 6.43
CA LEU A 206 6.16 10.85 6.78
C LEU A 206 7.41 11.56 7.28
N GLN A 207 8.20 10.86 8.08
CA GLN A 207 9.54 11.22 8.46
C GLN A 207 10.49 10.10 8.06
N VAL A 208 11.66 10.47 7.52
CA VAL A 208 12.73 9.55 7.11
C VAL A 208 14.00 9.93 7.86
N HIS A 209 14.69 8.93 8.38
CA HIS A 209 15.82 9.09 9.29
C HIS A 209 17.02 8.29 8.86
N ASN A 210 18.20 8.88 8.98
CA ASN A 210 19.49 8.22 8.87
C ASN A 210 19.77 7.26 10.05
N ALA A 211 20.58 6.23 9.84
CA ALA A 211 21.00 5.28 10.88
C ALA A 211 22.21 5.73 11.68
N SER A 212 22.90 6.81 11.30
CA SER A 212 24.11 7.26 11.98
C SER A 212 24.40 8.75 11.80
N GLU A 213 25.35 9.28 12.56
CA GLU A 213 25.91 10.64 12.39
C GLU A 213 26.71 10.80 11.08
N ASN A 214 27.06 9.70 10.43
CA ASN A 214 27.75 9.73 9.17
C ASN A 214 26.73 9.89 8.03
N LEU A 215 26.33 11.13 7.80
CA LEU A 215 25.30 11.52 6.83
C LEU A 215 25.82 11.39 5.40
N ASN A 216 25.89 10.17 4.87
CA ASN A 216 26.35 9.90 3.52
C ASN A 216 25.27 10.14 2.48
N ASP A 217 24.09 9.71 2.79
CA ASP A 217 22.92 9.64 1.91
C ASP A 217 21.62 9.65 2.73
N LEU A 218 20.54 9.95 2.07
CA LEU A 218 19.16 9.81 2.52
C LEU A 218 18.24 9.92 1.31
N THR A 219 17.32 9.01 1.16
CA THR A 219 16.31 9.04 0.09
C THR A 219 14.90 8.88 0.67
N ALA A 220 13.96 9.66 0.15
CA ALA A 220 12.54 9.55 0.46
C ALA A 220 11.70 9.61 -0.81
N LEU A 221 11.17 8.46 -1.21
CA LEU A 221 10.24 8.34 -2.34
C LEU A 221 9.01 7.51 -1.96
N PRO A 222 7.96 8.12 -1.44
CA PRO A 222 6.67 7.47 -1.22
C PRO A 222 5.78 7.54 -2.46
N ILE A 223 5.13 6.42 -2.80
CA ILE A 223 4.08 6.32 -3.81
C ILE A 223 2.90 5.59 -3.17
N LEU A 224 1.75 6.26 -3.03
CA LEU A 224 0.57 5.69 -2.39
C LEU A 224 -0.50 5.37 -3.42
N SER A 225 -1.01 4.14 -3.37
CA SER A 225 -2.13 3.68 -4.20
C SER A 225 -3.16 2.96 -3.34
N PHE A 226 -4.42 3.02 -3.75
CA PHE A 226 -5.49 2.24 -3.13
C PHE A 226 -6.04 1.21 -4.11
N TYR A 227 -6.29 0.02 -3.61
CA TYR A 227 -7.10 -0.95 -4.34
C TYR A 227 -8.57 -0.61 -4.11
N VAL A 228 -9.23 -0.23 -5.20
CA VAL A 228 -10.63 0.17 -5.20
C VAL A 228 -11.44 -0.91 -5.88
N GLU A 229 -12.38 -1.49 -5.15
CA GLU A 229 -13.29 -2.48 -5.69
C GLU A 229 -14.36 -1.82 -6.56
N THR A 230 -14.61 -2.36 -7.74
CA THR A 230 -15.76 -1.94 -8.53
C THR A 230 -17.02 -2.60 -7.96
N PRO A 231 -18.08 -1.84 -7.64
CA PRO A 231 -19.31 -2.42 -7.12
C PRO A 231 -19.83 -3.53 -8.03
N PRO A 232 -20.30 -4.67 -7.49
CA PRO A 232 -20.85 -5.73 -8.29
C PRO A 232 -22.04 -5.24 -9.11
N ILE A 233 -22.02 -5.51 -10.41
CA ILE A 233 -23.20 -5.31 -11.25
C ILE A 233 -24.24 -6.33 -10.77
N SER A 234 -25.44 -5.89 -10.41
CA SER A 234 -26.54 -6.80 -10.03
C SER A 234 -26.77 -7.83 -11.16
N SER A 235 -26.50 -9.09 -10.88
CA SER A 235 -26.63 -10.15 -11.88
C SER A 235 -27.80 -11.07 -11.55
N GLU A 236 -28.51 -11.51 -12.58
CA GLU A 236 -29.39 -12.66 -12.50
C GLU A 236 -28.56 -13.93 -12.25
N ILE A 237 -29.20 -14.99 -11.74
CA ILE A 237 -28.52 -16.27 -11.45
C ILE A 237 -28.02 -16.87 -12.76
N SER A 238 -26.71 -17.14 -12.79
CA SER A 238 -26.00 -17.73 -13.94
C SER A 238 -25.31 -19.03 -13.55
N GLU A 239 -25.12 -19.94 -14.51
CA GLU A 239 -24.40 -21.19 -14.30
C GLU A 239 -22.89 -20.96 -14.26
N VAL A 240 -22.22 -21.43 -13.22
CA VAL A 240 -20.76 -21.41 -13.09
C VAL A 240 -20.21 -22.78 -13.40
N ASN A 241 -19.33 -22.87 -14.42
CA ASN A 241 -18.59 -24.09 -14.73
C ASN A 241 -17.18 -24.01 -14.15
N ILE A 242 -16.89 -24.87 -13.20
CA ILE A 242 -15.56 -24.98 -12.58
C ILE A 242 -14.82 -26.13 -13.24
N LYS A 243 -13.64 -25.86 -13.80
CA LYS A 243 -12.72 -26.87 -14.33
C LYS A 243 -11.46 -26.86 -13.48
N ILE A 244 -11.26 -27.95 -12.76
CA ILE A 244 -10.03 -28.17 -11.98
C ILE A 244 -9.06 -28.96 -12.83
N ASN A 245 -7.88 -28.38 -13.10
CA ASN A 245 -6.78 -29.08 -13.75
C ASN A 245 -5.72 -29.36 -12.66
N THR A 246 -5.54 -30.61 -12.30
CA THR A 246 -4.44 -31.05 -11.45
C THR A 246 -3.28 -31.52 -12.33
N ASP A 247 -2.09 -31.56 -11.79
CA ASP A 247 -0.93 -32.20 -12.40
C ASP A 247 -0.99 -33.73 -12.26
N SER A 248 0.15 -34.40 -12.34
CA SER A 248 0.26 -35.87 -12.21
C SER A 248 0.07 -36.38 -10.78
N TYR A 249 -0.06 -35.47 -9.80
CA TYR A 249 -0.15 -35.77 -8.36
C TYR A 249 -1.38 -35.09 -7.72
N PRO A 250 -2.61 -35.46 -8.12
CA PRO A 250 -3.84 -34.81 -7.67
C PRO A 250 -4.07 -34.91 -6.14
N GLU A 251 -3.44 -35.87 -5.47
CA GLU A 251 -3.48 -36.04 -4.01
C GLU A 251 -2.70 -34.98 -3.24
N GLU A 252 -1.84 -34.20 -3.89
CA GLU A 252 -1.11 -33.07 -3.29
C GLU A 252 -1.92 -31.77 -3.33
N THR A 253 -3.03 -31.74 -4.06
CA THR A 253 -3.90 -30.57 -4.18
C THR A 253 -4.75 -30.42 -2.92
N SER A 254 -4.45 -29.42 -2.10
CA SER A 254 -5.23 -29.06 -0.90
C SER A 254 -5.55 -27.56 -0.91
N TRP A 255 -6.73 -27.22 -0.35
CA TRP A 255 -7.28 -25.85 -0.33
C TRP A 255 -7.34 -25.30 1.08
#